data_dd267cf73c4f8e4918ce4aa5ad0f6be4
#
_entry.id   dd267cf73c4f8e4918ce4aa5ad0f6be4
#
_cell.length_a   1.000
_cell.length_b   1.000
_cell.length_c   1.000
_cell.angle_alpha   90.00
_cell.angle_beta   90.00
_cell.angle_gamma   90.00
#
_symmetry.space_group_name_H-M   'P 1'
#
loop_
_entity.id
_entity.type
_entity.pdbx_description
1 polymer ?
#
loop_
_entity_poly.entity_id
_entity_poly.type
_entity_poly.pdbx_seq_one_letter_code
_entity_poly.pdbx_strand_id
1 'polypeptide(L)'
;MNYSDSIKAILLATINDLSKTPEKYAVKPGVDFIRNRKLGFKDYMLMFLTMEADCIREELYRFFGRTIDAPSKAAFYRQRKKIREDAFRNLLLAFNRKLPKKLYNGKYEFWACDGSSCDIFLNPEDKDTYFEPNGKSTRGFNQIHINAMFSLLDKRFTDILVQPARKRNEYSAFCSMVDSADIPEHSKVIFFGDRGYTSYNNFAHVIEKGQYFLIRCNDKRASGMMGYPVDTLPAFDEDISLILTRSKAVSKYSRPELFSSYRYIYQNAPMDYLNDQRTEYDLALRLLRIQLDDGSYENIATNLPEEEFKAEDFKPLYHLRWQVIPISALSAN
;
A
#
# COMPACT_ATOMS: atom_id res chain seq x y z
N MET A 1 -15.07 21.78 20.89
CA MET A 1 -14.43 21.68 19.53
C MET A 1 -15.11 20.51 18.84
N ASN A 2 -15.67 20.69 17.66
CA ASN A 2 -16.27 19.56 16.95
C ASN A 2 -15.18 18.63 16.38
N TYR A 3 -15.56 17.43 15.93
CA TYR A 3 -14.61 16.44 15.42
C TYR A 3 -13.77 16.97 14.24
N SER A 4 -14.40 17.69 13.31
CA SER A 4 -13.74 18.27 12.14
C SER A 4 -12.67 19.29 12.53
N ASP A 5 -12.97 20.17 13.49
CA ASP A 5 -12.00 21.16 13.99
C ASP A 5 -10.80 20.50 14.65
N SER A 6 -11.02 19.39 15.38
CA SER A 6 -9.93 18.63 16.01
C SER A 6 -9.02 18.00 14.96
N ILE A 7 -9.56 17.39 13.91
CA ILE A 7 -8.80 16.80 12.81
C ILE A 7 -8.00 17.89 12.07
N LYS A 8 -8.63 19.02 11.77
CA LYS A 8 -7.95 20.17 11.15
C LYS A 8 -6.79 20.68 12.00
N ALA A 9 -6.99 20.81 13.31
CA ALA A 9 -5.94 21.24 14.24
C ALA A 9 -4.76 20.26 14.25
N ILE A 10 -5.01 18.94 14.25
CA ILE A 10 -3.98 17.91 14.18
C ILE A 10 -3.21 18.00 12.86
N LEU A 11 -3.88 18.20 11.71
CA LEU A 11 -3.24 18.35 10.41
C LEU A 11 -2.32 19.58 10.39
N LEU A 12 -2.82 20.73 10.83
CA LEU A 12 -2.03 21.97 10.89
C LEU A 12 -0.83 21.84 11.84
N ALA A 13 -1.01 21.21 12.99
CA ALA A 13 0.09 20.92 13.92
C ALA A 13 1.14 20.00 13.27
N THR A 14 0.69 18.98 12.51
CA THR A 14 1.60 18.06 11.81
C THR A 14 2.41 18.79 10.74
N ILE A 15 1.79 19.65 9.93
CA ILE A 15 2.51 20.48 8.94
C ILE A 15 3.51 21.40 9.64
N ASN A 16 3.13 22.02 10.75
CA ASN A 16 4.05 22.82 11.55
C ASN A 16 5.26 22.03 12.04
N ASP A 17 5.05 20.79 12.50
CA ASP A 17 6.14 19.93 12.98
C ASP A 17 7.11 19.55 11.83
N LEU A 18 6.59 19.15 10.67
CA LEU A 18 7.43 18.87 9.50
C LEU A 18 8.22 20.12 9.05
N SER A 19 7.61 21.30 9.20
CA SER A 19 8.21 22.56 8.79
C SER A 19 9.34 23.06 9.70
N LYS A 20 9.54 22.44 10.86
CA LYS A 20 10.70 22.70 11.74
C LYS A 20 11.99 22.09 11.19
N THR A 21 11.89 21.05 10.36
CA THR A 21 13.02 20.33 9.75
C THR A 21 12.80 20.14 8.25
N PRO A 22 12.64 21.23 7.47
CA PRO A 22 12.29 21.15 6.05
C PRO A 22 13.39 20.47 5.20
N GLU A 23 14.64 20.45 5.69
CA GLU A 23 15.80 19.79 5.06
C GLU A 23 15.58 18.28 4.90
N LYS A 24 14.77 17.63 5.75
CA LYS A 24 14.43 16.20 5.63
C LYS A 24 13.56 15.90 4.41
N TYR A 25 12.87 16.90 3.90
CA TYR A 25 11.92 16.82 2.80
C TYR A 25 12.35 17.61 1.57
N ALA A 26 13.57 18.16 1.62
CA ALA A 26 14.16 18.94 0.55
C ALA A 26 15.01 18.09 -0.39
N VAL A 27 15.00 18.42 -1.69
CA VAL A 27 15.86 17.76 -2.70
C VAL A 27 17.33 17.99 -2.40
N LYS A 28 17.69 19.23 -1.92
CA LYS A 28 19.04 19.58 -1.51
C LYS A 28 19.04 20.01 -0.05
N PRO A 29 19.25 19.08 0.92
CA PRO A 29 19.34 19.42 2.33
C PRO A 29 20.43 20.50 2.58
N GLY A 30 20.15 21.42 3.49
CA GLY A 30 21.09 22.54 3.79
C GLY A 30 21.16 23.65 2.72
N VAL A 31 20.47 23.53 1.59
CA VAL A 31 20.42 24.52 0.53
C VAL A 31 19.00 25.01 0.27
N ASP A 32 18.04 24.05 0.15
CA ASP A 32 16.66 24.37 -0.11
C ASP A 32 15.94 24.73 1.19
N PHE A 33 15.00 25.68 1.11
CA PHE A 33 14.18 26.18 2.23
C PHE A 33 14.93 26.82 3.42
N ILE A 34 16.23 27.11 3.30
CA ILE A 34 17.00 27.80 4.36
C ILE A 34 16.73 29.32 4.39
N ARG A 35 16.34 29.91 3.27
CA ARG A 35 16.04 31.34 3.19
C ARG A 35 14.56 31.59 3.39
N ASN A 36 14.24 32.60 4.18
CA ASN A 36 12.86 33.09 4.28
C ASN A 36 12.39 33.64 2.92
N ARG A 37 11.41 33.00 2.32
CA ARG A 37 10.82 33.35 1.03
C ARG A 37 9.32 33.53 1.22
N LYS A 38 8.65 34.29 0.33
CA LYS A 38 7.18 34.46 0.32
C LYS A 38 6.43 33.12 0.25
N LEU A 39 7.00 32.10 -0.36
CA LEU A 39 6.47 30.74 -0.40
C LEU A 39 7.51 29.80 0.23
N GLY A 40 7.39 29.59 1.54
CA GLY A 40 8.20 28.68 2.33
C GLY A 40 7.72 27.23 2.20
N PHE A 41 8.40 26.30 2.88
CA PHE A 41 8.01 24.87 2.90
C PHE A 41 6.60 24.68 3.47
N LYS A 42 6.30 25.30 4.61
CA LYS A 42 4.97 25.25 5.26
C LYS A 42 3.86 25.75 4.34
N ASP A 43 4.06 26.93 3.74
CA ASP A 43 3.06 27.53 2.86
C ASP A 43 2.81 26.66 1.64
N TYR A 44 3.88 26.03 1.14
CA TYR A 44 3.78 25.10 0.02
C TYR A 44 2.92 23.87 0.36
N MET A 45 3.16 23.25 1.52
CA MET A 45 2.36 22.11 1.98
C MET A 45 0.88 22.49 2.17
N LEU A 46 0.62 23.65 2.80
CA LEU A 46 -0.74 24.15 3.02
C LEU A 46 -1.44 24.47 1.70
N MET A 47 -0.74 25.13 0.78
CA MET A 47 -1.29 25.51 -0.52
C MET A 47 -1.76 24.27 -1.30
N PHE A 48 -0.94 23.22 -1.37
CA PHE A 48 -1.35 21.98 -2.06
C PHE A 48 -2.61 21.33 -1.49
N LEU A 49 -2.80 21.41 -0.18
CA LEU A 49 -3.98 20.85 0.49
C LEU A 49 -5.25 21.71 0.33
N THR A 50 -5.08 22.96 -0.11
CA THR A 50 -6.18 23.92 -0.24
C THR A 50 -6.46 24.34 -1.69
N MET A 51 -5.78 23.70 -2.67
CA MET A 51 -6.02 23.95 -4.10
C MET A 51 -7.41 23.45 -4.50
N GLU A 52 -8.09 24.22 -5.33
CA GLU A 52 -9.46 23.97 -5.81
C GLU A 52 -9.53 23.69 -7.33
N ALA A 53 -8.44 23.17 -7.88
CA ALA A 53 -8.29 22.82 -9.31
C ALA A 53 -8.36 24.00 -10.28
N ASP A 54 -8.12 25.21 -9.81
CA ASP A 54 -7.96 26.41 -10.63
C ASP A 54 -6.57 26.49 -11.28
N CYS A 55 -6.35 27.47 -12.15
CA CYS A 55 -5.01 27.71 -12.65
C CYS A 55 -4.08 28.20 -11.51
N ILE A 56 -2.79 27.85 -11.58
CA ILE A 56 -1.80 28.15 -10.53
C ILE A 56 -1.76 29.64 -10.13
N ARG A 57 -2.07 30.55 -11.04
CA ARG A 57 -2.10 31.97 -10.74
C ARG A 57 -3.25 32.31 -9.78
N GLU A 58 -4.44 31.78 -10.02
CA GLU A 58 -5.62 31.99 -9.18
C GLU A 58 -5.46 31.31 -7.82
N GLU A 59 -4.89 30.09 -7.80
CA GLU A 59 -4.58 29.40 -6.56
C GLU A 59 -3.61 30.18 -5.67
N LEU A 60 -2.52 30.70 -6.23
CA LEU A 60 -1.58 31.57 -5.52
C LEU A 60 -2.26 32.83 -5.01
N TYR A 61 -3.04 33.48 -5.88
CA TYR A 61 -3.71 34.71 -5.55
C TYR A 61 -4.73 34.51 -4.40
N ARG A 62 -5.48 33.43 -4.43
CA ARG A 62 -6.42 33.04 -3.37
C ARG A 62 -5.70 32.72 -2.07
N PHE A 63 -4.66 31.89 -2.11
CA PHE A 63 -3.89 31.48 -0.93
C PHE A 63 -3.25 32.67 -0.20
N PHE A 64 -2.75 33.67 -0.94
CA PHE A 64 -2.15 34.90 -0.39
C PHE A 64 -3.16 36.03 -0.17
N GLY A 65 -4.46 35.71 -0.05
CA GLY A 65 -5.49 36.70 0.30
C GLY A 65 -5.75 37.75 -0.75
N ARG A 66 -5.50 37.44 -2.04
CA ARG A 66 -5.71 38.35 -3.21
C ARG A 66 -4.90 39.65 -3.12
N THR A 67 -3.69 39.56 -2.61
CA THR A 67 -2.79 40.72 -2.49
C THR A 67 -1.75 40.76 -3.61
N ILE A 68 -1.15 41.96 -3.82
CA ILE A 68 -0.02 42.13 -4.74
C ILE A 68 1.24 41.39 -4.32
N ASP A 69 1.28 40.92 -3.06
CA ASP A 69 2.38 40.15 -2.50
C ASP A 69 2.38 38.67 -2.87
N ALA A 70 1.34 38.20 -3.56
CA ALA A 70 1.29 36.80 -4.04
C ALA A 70 2.52 36.47 -4.89
N PRO A 71 3.17 35.30 -4.65
CA PRO A 71 4.29 34.86 -5.47
C PRO A 71 3.89 34.64 -6.92
N SER A 72 4.83 34.81 -7.85
CA SER A 72 4.58 34.52 -9.25
C SER A 72 4.49 33.00 -9.52
N LYS A 73 3.79 32.62 -10.60
CA LYS A 73 3.75 31.24 -11.13
C LYS A 73 5.17 30.66 -11.29
N ALA A 74 6.13 31.46 -11.77
CA ALA A 74 7.52 31.01 -11.91
C ALA A 74 8.19 30.72 -10.54
N ALA A 75 7.87 31.50 -9.50
CA ALA A 75 8.36 31.25 -8.15
C ALA A 75 7.78 29.94 -7.59
N PHE A 76 6.49 29.67 -7.81
CA PHE A 76 5.84 28.43 -7.42
C PHE A 76 6.54 27.21 -8.02
N TYR A 77 6.74 27.15 -9.35
CA TYR A 77 7.39 26.02 -9.99
C TYR A 77 8.86 25.84 -9.58
N ARG A 78 9.58 26.94 -9.31
CA ARG A 78 10.95 26.86 -8.77
C ARG A 78 10.98 26.27 -7.36
N GLN A 79 10.02 26.60 -6.51
CA GLN A 79 9.94 26.02 -5.16
C GLN A 79 9.48 24.56 -5.20
N ARG A 80 8.52 24.21 -6.08
CA ARG A 80 8.04 22.85 -6.28
C ARG A 80 9.19 21.85 -6.52
N LYS A 81 10.16 22.22 -7.37
CA LYS A 81 11.34 21.39 -7.69
C LYS A 81 12.27 21.13 -6.51
N LYS A 82 12.06 21.79 -5.38
CA LYS A 82 12.87 21.65 -4.17
C LYS A 82 12.28 20.70 -3.16
N ILE A 83 11.02 20.32 -3.31
CA ILE A 83 10.35 19.39 -2.43
C ILE A 83 10.54 17.96 -2.98
N ARG A 84 10.94 17.04 -2.12
CA ARG A 84 11.06 15.62 -2.46
C ARG A 84 9.69 15.01 -2.73
N GLU A 85 9.65 14.01 -3.58
CA GLU A 85 8.41 13.32 -3.99
C GLU A 85 7.69 12.66 -2.80
N ASP A 86 8.45 12.16 -1.82
CA ASP A 86 7.92 11.49 -0.63
C ASP A 86 7.42 12.45 0.47
N ALA A 87 7.56 13.77 0.31
CA ALA A 87 7.20 14.74 1.36
C ALA A 87 5.72 14.65 1.78
N PHE A 88 4.80 14.49 0.82
CA PHE A 88 3.37 14.35 1.11
C PHE A 88 3.00 12.98 1.68
N ARG A 89 3.69 11.91 1.27
CA ARG A 89 3.57 10.61 1.93
C ARG A 89 4.00 10.69 3.40
N ASN A 90 5.13 11.34 3.67
CA ASN A 90 5.60 11.58 5.04
C ASN A 90 4.61 12.41 5.86
N LEU A 91 3.95 13.41 5.25
CA LEU A 91 2.87 14.15 5.91
C LEU A 91 1.69 13.23 6.27
N LEU A 92 1.24 12.39 5.33
CA LEU A 92 0.16 11.43 5.55
C LEU A 92 0.48 10.48 6.72
N LEU A 93 1.67 9.88 6.72
CA LEU A 93 2.12 8.98 7.78
C LEU A 93 2.19 9.69 9.15
N ALA A 94 2.80 10.88 9.21
CA ALA A 94 2.91 11.66 10.44
C ALA A 94 1.55 12.13 10.96
N PHE A 95 0.61 12.45 10.08
CA PHE A 95 -0.75 12.81 10.43
C PHE A 95 -1.51 11.61 11.02
N ASN A 96 -1.45 10.44 10.36
CA ASN A 96 -2.12 9.22 10.82
C ASN A 96 -1.64 8.75 12.20
N ARG A 97 -0.36 8.97 12.55
CA ARG A 97 0.18 8.66 13.90
C ARG A 97 -0.52 9.42 15.02
N LYS A 98 -1.04 10.61 14.73
CA LYS A 98 -1.69 11.48 15.72
C LYS A 98 -3.20 11.26 15.80
N LEU A 99 -3.77 10.49 14.89
CA LEU A 99 -5.21 10.23 14.87
C LEU A 99 -5.59 9.05 15.78
N PRO A 100 -6.76 9.09 16.41
CA PRO A 100 -7.29 7.92 17.11
C PRO A 100 -7.50 6.76 16.15
N LYS A 101 -7.38 5.54 16.66
CA LYS A 101 -7.52 4.30 15.91
C LYS A 101 -8.66 3.47 16.47
N LYS A 102 -9.47 2.89 15.58
CA LYS A 102 -10.46 1.87 15.92
C LYS A 102 -9.81 0.50 15.82
N LEU A 103 -10.03 -0.33 16.83
CA LEU A 103 -9.49 -1.66 16.89
C LEU A 103 -10.62 -2.69 16.91
N TYR A 104 -10.50 -3.73 16.09
CA TYR A 104 -11.33 -4.92 16.18
C TYR A 104 -10.87 -5.75 17.38
N ASN A 105 -11.81 -6.16 18.25
CA ASN A 105 -11.54 -6.87 19.51
C ASN A 105 -10.48 -6.18 20.39
N GLY A 106 -10.36 -4.84 20.31
CA GLY A 106 -9.39 -4.06 21.09
C GLY A 106 -7.92 -4.27 20.71
N LYS A 107 -7.61 -5.02 19.63
CA LYS A 107 -6.26 -5.46 19.27
C LYS A 107 -5.91 -5.22 17.80
N TYR A 108 -6.85 -5.42 16.86
CA TYR A 108 -6.55 -5.50 15.44
C TYR A 108 -6.98 -4.26 14.65
N GLU A 109 -6.06 -3.67 13.88
CA GLU A 109 -6.35 -2.75 12.78
C GLU A 109 -6.52 -3.55 11.48
N PHE A 110 -7.41 -3.13 10.59
CA PHE A 110 -7.67 -3.77 9.30
C PHE A 110 -7.23 -2.84 8.18
N TRP A 111 -6.17 -3.22 7.46
CA TRP A 111 -5.63 -2.43 6.37
C TRP A 111 -5.75 -3.17 5.05
N ALA A 112 -6.53 -2.64 4.11
CA ALA A 112 -6.66 -3.21 2.78
C ALA A 112 -5.73 -2.50 1.79
N CYS A 113 -5.02 -3.29 0.99
CA CYS A 113 -4.21 -2.79 -0.12
C CYS A 113 -5.00 -2.89 -1.43
N ASP A 114 -4.93 -1.82 -2.22
CA ASP A 114 -5.48 -1.78 -3.56
C ASP A 114 -4.65 -0.87 -4.47
N GLY A 115 -4.64 -1.16 -5.76
CA GLY A 115 -3.92 -0.41 -6.78
C GLY A 115 -4.85 0.16 -7.84
N SER A 116 -4.61 1.41 -8.26
CA SER A 116 -5.37 2.05 -9.32
C SER A 116 -4.48 2.90 -10.21
N SER A 117 -4.77 2.95 -11.51
CA SER A 117 -4.09 3.85 -12.44
C SER A 117 -4.83 5.17 -12.57
N CYS A 118 -4.09 6.26 -12.65
CA CYS A 118 -4.60 7.61 -12.81
C CYS A 118 -3.95 8.28 -14.02
N ASP A 119 -4.77 8.86 -14.91
CA ASP A 119 -4.26 9.62 -16.06
C ASP A 119 -3.65 10.94 -15.58
N ILE A 120 -2.52 11.29 -16.19
CA ILE A 120 -1.83 12.57 -15.95
C ILE A 120 -1.66 13.33 -17.25
N PHE A 121 -1.19 14.58 -17.17
CA PHE A 121 -0.96 15.41 -18.35
C PHE A 121 -0.08 14.72 -19.38
N LEU A 122 -0.50 14.80 -20.65
CA LEU A 122 0.20 14.21 -21.78
C LEU A 122 1.63 14.76 -21.90
N ASN A 123 2.59 13.86 -21.82
CA ASN A 123 4.01 14.10 -22.07
C ASN A 123 4.65 12.88 -22.73
N PRO A 124 4.72 12.81 -24.07
CA PRO A 124 5.29 11.66 -24.79
C PRO A 124 6.79 11.43 -24.54
N GLU A 125 7.49 12.43 -23.99
CA GLU A 125 8.91 12.30 -23.66
C GLU A 125 9.16 11.55 -22.34
N ASP A 126 8.17 11.53 -21.47
CA ASP A 126 8.23 10.74 -20.23
C ASP A 126 7.92 9.26 -20.50
N LYS A 127 8.94 8.52 -20.87
CA LYS A 127 8.85 7.09 -21.27
C LYS A 127 8.39 6.17 -20.13
N ASP A 128 8.49 6.59 -18.89
CA ASP A 128 8.11 5.78 -17.73
C ASP A 128 6.60 5.80 -17.49
N THR A 129 5.92 6.84 -17.96
CA THR A 129 4.46 7.01 -17.78
C THR A 129 3.68 6.99 -19.10
N TYR A 130 4.34 7.22 -20.25
CA TYR A 130 3.69 7.33 -21.55
C TYR A 130 3.33 5.99 -22.17
N PHE A 131 2.12 5.88 -22.67
CA PHE A 131 1.60 4.78 -23.48
C PHE A 131 1.26 5.28 -24.88
N GLU A 132 1.73 4.56 -25.90
CA GLU A 132 1.41 4.81 -27.29
C GLU A 132 -0.09 4.58 -27.59
N PRO A 133 -0.63 5.18 -28.67
CA PRO A 133 -1.96 4.84 -29.14
C PRO A 133 -2.13 3.33 -29.33
N ASN A 134 -3.31 2.83 -28.96
CA ASN A 134 -3.65 1.41 -29.08
C ASN A 134 -5.12 1.23 -29.49
N GLY A 135 -5.58 -0.01 -29.62
CA GLY A 135 -6.96 -0.29 -30.04
C GLY A 135 -8.06 0.25 -29.11
N LYS A 136 -7.71 0.69 -27.90
CA LYS A 136 -8.65 1.30 -26.94
C LYS A 136 -8.52 2.82 -26.86
N SER A 137 -7.38 3.38 -27.26
CA SER A 137 -7.12 4.82 -27.24
C SER A 137 -6.48 5.24 -28.57
N THR A 138 -7.12 6.18 -29.28
CA THR A 138 -6.63 6.76 -30.53
C THR A 138 -5.53 7.78 -30.31
N ARG A 139 -5.30 8.22 -29.06
CA ARG A 139 -4.22 9.12 -28.65
C ARG A 139 -3.36 8.45 -27.62
N GLY A 140 -2.06 8.76 -27.60
CA GLY A 140 -1.20 8.39 -26.50
C GLY A 140 -1.64 9.07 -25.19
N PHE A 141 -1.30 8.47 -24.06
CA PHE A 141 -1.64 8.99 -22.75
C PHE A 141 -0.53 8.67 -21.75
N ASN A 142 -0.46 9.45 -20.67
CA ASN A 142 0.46 9.17 -19.55
C ASN A 142 -0.35 8.76 -18.32
N GLN A 143 0.16 7.74 -17.61
CA GLN A 143 -0.45 7.26 -16.37
C GLN A 143 0.58 7.08 -15.27
N ILE A 144 0.15 7.33 -14.05
CA ILE A 144 0.78 6.86 -12.81
C ILE A 144 -0.06 5.73 -12.23
N HIS A 145 0.59 4.86 -11.46
CA HIS A 145 -0.08 3.82 -10.69
C HIS A 145 0.02 4.16 -9.20
N ILE A 146 -1.12 4.20 -8.52
CA ILE A 146 -1.23 4.54 -7.11
C ILE A 146 -1.54 3.26 -6.36
N ASN A 147 -0.64 2.85 -5.48
CA ASN A 147 -0.88 1.78 -4.51
C ASN A 147 -1.23 2.44 -3.19
N ALA A 148 -2.31 2.01 -2.55
CA ALA A 148 -2.75 2.57 -1.29
C ALA A 148 -3.09 1.51 -0.26
N MET A 149 -2.75 1.79 1.00
CA MET A 149 -3.26 1.10 2.18
C MET A 149 -4.41 1.91 2.77
N PHE A 150 -5.52 1.25 3.04
CA PHE A 150 -6.74 1.86 3.56
C PHE A 150 -7.20 1.16 4.84
N SER A 151 -7.38 1.92 5.93
CA SER A 151 -7.98 1.40 7.16
C SER A 151 -9.48 1.17 6.97
N LEU A 152 -9.89 -0.09 7.04
CA LEU A 152 -11.30 -0.49 6.89
C LEU A 152 -12.18 -0.04 8.06
N LEU A 153 -11.60 0.10 9.25
CA LEU A 153 -12.31 0.53 10.46
C LEU A 153 -12.40 2.04 10.58
N ASP A 154 -11.31 2.75 10.26
CA ASP A 154 -11.23 4.21 10.37
C ASP A 154 -11.68 4.96 9.12
N LYS A 155 -11.83 4.24 7.98
CA LYS A 155 -12.22 4.80 6.68
C LYS A 155 -11.27 5.91 6.20
N ARG A 156 -9.96 5.64 6.27
CA ARG A 156 -8.91 6.58 5.83
C ARG A 156 -7.73 5.84 5.20
N PHE A 157 -7.02 6.52 4.31
CA PHE A 157 -5.75 6.02 3.78
C PHE A 157 -4.68 6.07 4.87
N THR A 158 -3.99 4.95 5.08
CA THR A 158 -2.88 4.83 6.04
C THR A 158 -1.54 5.02 5.38
N ASP A 159 -1.40 4.63 4.12
CA ASP A 159 -0.21 4.87 3.29
C ASP A 159 -0.57 4.95 1.81
N ILE A 160 0.26 5.62 1.02
CA ILE A 160 0.13 5.76 -0.43
C ILE A 160 1.52 5.71 -1.06
N LEU A 161 1.69 4.88 -2.11
CA LEU A 161 2.91 4.79 -2.90
C LEU A 161 2.58 4.94 -4.39
N VAL A 162 3.19 5.93 -5.02
CA VAL A 162 2.98 6.24 -6.44
C VAL A 162 4.14 5.70 -7.27
N GLN A 163 3.82 5.04 -8.38
CA GLN A 163 4.78 4.50 -9.34
C GLN A 163 4.45 4.99 -10.76
N PRO A 164 5.44 5.19 -11.64
CA PRO A 164 5.19 5.31 -13.08
C PRO A 164 4.46 4.06 -13.59
N ALA A 165 3.37 4.21 -14.33
CA ALA A 165 2.51 3.08 -14.67
C ALA A 165 3.19 1.99 -15.51
N ARG A 166 4.20 2.34 -16.30
CA ARG A 166 5.00 1.37 -17.07
C ARG A 166 6.00 0.58 -16.23
N LYS A 167 6.31 1.09 -15.02
CA LYS A 167 7.21 0.44 -14.03
C LYS A 167 6.46 -0.02 -12.79
N ARG A 168 5.12 -0.12 -12.88
CA ARG A 168 4.30 -0.55 -11.75
C ARG A 168 4.69 -1.95 -11.28
N ASN A 169 4.78 -2.10 -9.98
CA ASN A 169 4.98 -3.37 -9.31
C ASN A 169 4.22 -3.37 -7.97
N GLU A 170 2.99 -3.86 -8.01
CA GLU A 170 2.09 -3.88 -6.85
C GLU A 170 2.63 -4.75 -5.71
N TYR A 171 3.34 -5.85 -6.03
CA TYR A 171 3.98 -6.70 -5.01
C TYR A 171 5.05 -5.93 -4.23
N SER A 172 5.96 -5.27 -4.94
CA SER A 172 7.02 -4.47 -4.32
C SER A 172 6.44 -3.28 -3.54
N ALA A 173 5.39 -2.64 -4.06
CA ALA A 173 4.70 -1.56 -3.36
C ALA A 173 4.05 -2.05 -2.06
N PHE A 174 3.39 -3.21 -2.08
CA PHE A 174 2.81 -3.84 -0.89
C PHE A 174 3.88 -4.10 0.16
N CYS A 175 4.97 -4.81 -0.20
CA CYS A 175 6.08 -5.09 0.71
C CYS A 175 6.66 -3.80 1.32
N SER A 176 6.90 -2.79 0.49
CA SER A 176 7.43 -1.49 0.93
C SER A 176 6.52 -0.77 1.92
N MET A 177 5.20 -0.82 1.72
CA MET A 177 4.22 -0.24 2.65
C MET A 177 4.11 -1.05 3.95
N VAL A 178 4.18 -2.39 3.88
CA VAL A 178 4.22 -3.26 5.07
C VAL A 178 5.47 -2.96 5.90
N ASP A 179 6.65 -2.93 5.27
CA ASP A 179 7.93 -2.71 5.97
C ASP A 179 8.00 -1.34 6.63
N SER A 180 7.49 -0.30 5.95
CA SER A 180 7.46 1.08 6.46
C SER A 180 6.34 1.35 7.46
N ALA A 181 5.40 0.41 7.65
CA ALA A 181 4.27 0.59 8.56
C ALA A 181 4.76 0.78 10.01
N ASP A 182 4.30 1.87 10.62
CA ASP A 182 4.55 2.19 12.03
C ASP A 182 3.38 1.69 12.89
N ILE A 183 3.57 0.50 13.45
CA ILE A 183 2.53 -0.22 14.19
C ILE A 183 2.92 -0.22 15.67
N PRO A 184 2.10 0.37 16.55
CA PRO A 184 2.34 0.35 18.00
C PRO A 184 2.37 -1.09 18.55
N GLU A 185 3.18 -1.35 19.57
CA GLU A 185 3.33 -2.68 20.19
C GLU A 185 2.02 -3.29 20.70
N HIS A 186 1.10 -2.44 21.16
CA HIS A 186 -0.20 -2.87 21.70
C HIS A 186 -1.26 -3.16 20.63
N SER A 187 -0.96 -2.92 19.35
CA SER A 187 -1.88 -3.20 18.24
C SER A 187 -1.26 -4.16 17.24
N LYS A 188 -2.10 -4.84 16.48
CA LYS A 188 -1.72 -5.70 15.37
C LYS A 188 -2.47 -5.26 14.13
N VAL A 189 -1.84 -5.40 12.97
CA VAL A 189 -2.47 -5.12 11.69
C VAL A 189 -2.77 -6.42 10.96
N ILE A 190 -3.99 -6.55 10.46
CA ILE A 190 -4.34 -7.55 9.46
C ILE A 190 -4.34 -6.87 8.10
N PHE A 191 -3.42 -7.29 7.23
CA PHE A 191 -3.29 -6.79 5.86
C PHE A 191 -4.21 -7.58 4.93
N PHE A 192 -5.20 -6.92 4.35
CA PHE A 192 -6.14 -7.48 3.39
C PHE A 192 -5.65 -7.27 1.96
N GLY A 193 -5.69 -8.30 1.15
CA GLY A 193 -5.37 -8.23 -0.27
C GLY A 193 -6.32 -9.05 -1.13
N ASP A 194 -6.45 -8.67 -2.39
CA ASP A 194 -7.12 -9.50 -3.37
C ASP A 194 -6.16 -10.58 -3.92
N ARG A 195 -6.67 -11.39 -4.86
CA ARG A 195 -5.90 -12.46 -5.50
C ARG A 195 -4.63 -11.97 -6.23
N GLY A 196 -4.57 -10.69 -6.56
CA GLY A 196 -3.40 -10.03 -7.13
C GLY A 196 -2.22 -9.97 -6.17
N TYR A 197 -2.47 -9.98 -4.86
CA TYR A 197 -1.42 -9.91 -3.84
C TYR A 197 -0.95 -11.28 -3.34
N THR A 198 -1.46 -12.40 -3.88
CA THR A 198 -1.04 -13.75 -3.49
C THR A 198 0.40 -14.02 -3.91
N SER A 199 1.33 -13.94 -2.96
CA SER A 199 2.76 -14.17 -3.16
C SER A 199 3.41 -14.61 -1.86
N TYR A 200 4.30 -15.60 -1.92
CA TYR A 200 5.08 -16.02 -0.76
C TYR A 200 5.93 -14.88 -0.19
N ASN A 201 6.47 -14.00 -1.06
CA ASN A 201 7.22 -12.83 -0.62
C ASN A 201 6.34 -11.87 0.19
N ASN A 202 5.13 -11.58 -0.28
CA ASN A 202 4.20 -10.71 0.44
C ASN A 202 3.82 -11.29 1.81
N PHE A 203 3.56 -12.61 1.88
CA PHE A 203 3.28 -13.28 3.14
C PHE A 203 4.47 -13.19 4.10
N ALA A 204 5.69 -13.43 3.59
CA ALA A 204 6.90 -13.36 4.38
C ALA A 204 7.13 -11.95 4.97
N HIS A 205 6.97 -10.88 4.19
CA HIS A 205 7.10 -9.50 4.70
C HIS A 205 6.13 -9.22 5.85
N VAL A 206 4.88 -9.68 5.75
CA VAL A 206 3.90 -9.51 6.83
C VAL A 206 4.28 -10.32 8.07
N ILE A 207 4.71 -11.58 7.90
CA ILE A 207 5.14 -12.46 8.99
C ILE A 207 6.38 -11.91 9.69
N GLU A 208 7.41 -11.54 8.94
CA GLU A 208 8.66 -10.99 9.50
C GLU A 208 8.44 -9.63 10.20
N LYS A 209 7.40 -8.88 9.77
CA LYS A 209 6.94 -7.70 10.49
C LYS A 209 6.18 -8.02 11.80
N GLY A 210 5.92 -9.30 12.09
CA GLY A 210 5.15 -9.75 13.24
C GLY A 210 3.66 -9.40 13.17
N GLN A 211 3.11 -9.35 11.95
CA GLN A 211 1.74 -8.97 11.67
C GLN A 211 0.96 -10.10 10.97
N TYR A 212 -0.29 -9.82 10.60
CA TYR A 212 -1.19 -10.78 10.03
C TYR A 212 -1.64 -10.38 8.62
N PHE A 213 -1.96 -11.37 7.80
CA PHE A 213 -2.55 -11.17 6.49
C PHE A 213 -3.85 -11.95 6.31
N LEU A 214 -4.71 -11.46 5.46
CA LEU A 214 -5.91 -12.12 4.96
C LEU A 214 -6.00 -11.83 3.46
N ILE A 215 -5.54 -12.76 2.63
CA ILE A 215 -5.39 -12.57 1.19
C ILE A 215 -6.17 -13.64 0.43
N ARG A 216 -7.08 -13.19 -0.46
CA ARG A 216 -7.82 -14.09 -1.34
C ARG A 216 -6.87 -14.71 -2.36
N CYS A 217 -7.04 -16.00 -2.62
CA CYS A 217 -6.29 -16.78 -3.59
C CYS A 217 -7.20 -17.34 -4.68
N ASN A 218 -6.69 -17.50 -5.91
CA ASN A 218 -7.37 -18.33 -6.89
C ASN A 218 -7.05 -19.83 -6.65
N ASP A 219 -7.85 -20.73 -7.24
CA ASP A 219 -7.68 -22.17 -7.06
C ASP A 219 -6.28 -22.67 -7.44
N LYS A 220 -5.66 -22.09 -8.49
CA LYS A 220 -4.30 -22.45 -8.90
C LYS A 220 -3.26 -22.15 -7.82
N ARG A 221 -3.37 -20.99 -7.16
CA ARG A 221 -2.47 -20.60 -6.07
C ARG A 221 -2.71 -21.43 -4.82
N ALA A 222 -3.98 -21.66 -4.47
CA ALA A 222 -4.38 -22.52 -3.37
C ALA A 222 -3.86 -23.96 -3.58
N SER A 223 -4.07 -24.55 -4.77
CA SER A 223 -3.53 -25.86 -5.13
C SER A 223 -2.00 -25.93 -5.05
N GLY A 224 -1.30 -24.87 -5.44
CA GLY A 224 0.15 -24.78 -5.30
C GLY A 224 0.61 -24.80 -3.83
N MET A 225 -0.13 -24.18 -2.93
CA MET A 225 0.13 -24.22 -1.48
C MET A 225 -0.22 -25.57 -0.88
N MET A 226 -1.37 -26.17 -1.23
CA MET A 226 -1.76 -27.50 -0.77
C MET A 226 -0.87 -28.62 -1.33
N GLY A 227 -0.33 -28.46 -2.54
CA GLY A 227 0.40 -29.52 -3.25
C GLY A 227 -0.49 -30.47 -4.06
N TYR A 228 -1.79 -30.24 -4.07
CA TYR A 228 -2.81 -30.96 -4.86
C TYR A 228 -3.95 -30.03 -5.28
N PRO A 229 -4.76 -30.40 -6.32
CA PRO A 229 -5.88 -29.59 -6.78
C PRO A 229 -6.95 -29.36 -5.70
N VAL A 230 -7.40 -28.10 -5.56
CA VAL A 230 -8.47 -27.74 -4.58
C VAL A 230 -9.79 -27.38 -5.24
N ASP A 231 -9.84 -27.22 -6.56
CA ASP A 231 -10.98 -26.74 -7.33
C ASP A 231 -12.22 -27.66 -7.23
N THR A 232 -12.01 -28.95 -6.97
CA THR A 232 -13.06 -29.95 -6.79
C THR A 232 -13.40 -30.29 -5.34
N LEU A 233 -12.68 -29.64 -4.38
CA LEU A 233 -12.88 -29.94 -2.97
C LEU A 233 -14.09 -29.18 -2.39
N PRO A 234 -14.75 -29.73 -1.36
CA PRO A 234 -15.71 -28.99 -0.55
C PRO A 234 -15.00 -27.87 0.24
N ALA A 235 -15.74 -27.15 1.07
CA ALA A 235 -15.15 -26.21 2.02
C ALA A 235 -14.20 -26.94 2.98
N PHE A 236 -13.06 -26.30 3.29
CA PHE A 236 -12.06 -26.79 4.22
C PHE A 236 -11.37 -25.61 4.94
N ASP A 237 -10.65 -25.96 6.00
CA ASP A 237 -9.83 -25.06 6.80
C ASP A 237 -8.61 -25.85 7.30
N GLU A 238 -7.44 -25.58 6.73
CA GLU A 238 -6.25 -26.42 6.88
C GLU A 238 -5.01 -25.57 7.19
N ASP A 239 -4.27 -26.01 8.22
CA ASP A 239 -2.95 -25.48 8.50
C ASP A 239 -1.91 -26.07 7.54
N ILE A 240 -1.12 -25.20 6.93
CA ILE A 240 -0.10 -25.56 5.95
C ILE A 240 1.27 -25.10 6.43
N SER A 241 2.23 -26.03 6.43
CA SER A 241 3.64 -25.75 6.68
C SER A 241 4.45 -25.99 5.41
N LEU A 242 5.06 -24.94 4.88
CA LEU A 242 5.88 -25.00 3.66
C LEU A 242 7.32 -24.62 3.96
N ILE A 243 8.24 -25.26 3.23
CA ILE A 243 9.66 -24.90 3.22
C ILE A 243 9.99 -24.35 1.84
N LEU A 244 10.18 -23.04 1.76
CA LEU A 244 10.52 -22.37 0.51
C LEU A 244 12.02 -22.42 0.28
N THR A 245 12.47 -22.82 -0.92
CA THR A 245 13.89 -22.92 -1.25
C THR A 245 14.16 -22.65 -2.72
N ARG A 246 15.36 -22.14 -3.03
CA ARG A 246 15.86 -21.98 -4.42
C ARG A 246 16.65 -23.22 -4.89
N SER A 247 16.85 -24.21 -4.02
CA SER A 247 17.58 -25.44 -4.34
C SER A 247 16.65 -26.60 -4.69
N LYS A 248 16.70 -27.05 -5.92
CA LYS A 248 15.96 -28.25 -6.35
C LYS A 248 16.50 -29.54 -5.71
N ALA A 249 17.80 -29.58 -5.38
CA ALA A 249 18.44 -30.73 -4.78
C ALA A 249 17.98 -30.94 -3.34
N VAL A 250 17.91 -29.85 -2.55
CA VAL A 250 17.43 -29.91 -1.15
C VAL A 250 16.00 -30.39 -1.09
N SER A 251 15.11 -29.86 -1.95
CA SER A 251 13.70 -30.27 -1.98
C SER A 251 13.52 -31.76 -2.35
N LYS A 252 14.50 -32.38 -3.01
CA LYS A 252 14.34 -33.71 -3.59
C LYS A 252 15.02 -34.84 -2.77
N TYR A 253 16.11 -34.55 -2.07
CA TYR A 253 16.99 -35.62 -1.55
C TYR A 253 17.34 -35.50 -0.07
N SER A 254 17.30 -34.31 0.53
CA SER A 254 17.85 -34.12 1.88
C SER A 254 16.91 -34.54 3.01
N ARG A 255 15.61 -34.44 2.80
CA ARG A 255 14.58 -34.80 3.80
C ARG A 255 13.32 -35.35 3.10
N PRO A 256 13.34 -36.66 2.72
CA PRO A 256 12.24 -37.27 1.97
C PRO A 256 10.87 -37.15 2.66
N GLU A 257 10.85 -37.19 4.00
CA GLU A 257 9.64 -37.05 4.83
C GLU A 257 8.98 -35.67 4.71
N LEU A 258 9.77 -34.63 4.35
CA LEU A 258 9.27 -33.26 4.17
C LEU A 258 9.07 -32.89 2.68
N PHE A 259 9.22 -33.85 1.77
CA PHE A 259 9.17 -33.59 0.33
C PHE A 259 7.89 -32.86 -0.10
N SER A 260 6.73 -33.22 0.47
CA SER A 260 5.44 -32.57 0.19
C SER A 260 5.36 -31.12 0.67
N SER A 261 6.17 -30.76 1.69
CA SER A 261 6.22 -29.39 2.25
C SER A 261 7.14 -28.46 1.47
N TYR A 262 8.10 -28.99 0.69
CA TYR A 262 9.02 -28.13 -0.07
C TYR A 262 8.33 -27.44 -1.23
N ARG A 263 8.62 -26.14 -1.41
CA ARG A 263 8.22 -25.33 -2.58
C ARG A 263 9.45 -24.68 -3.20
N TYR A 264 9.70 -25.01 -4.44
CA TYR A 264 10.79 -24.42 -5.21
C TYR A 264 10.44 -22.99 -5.66
N ILE A 265 11.29 -22.04 -5.32
CA ILE A 265 11.18 -20.64 -5.72
C ILE A 265 12.15 -20.38 -6.88
N TYR A 266 11.63 -19.98 -8.05
CA TYR A 266 12.45 -19.65 -9.20
C TYR A 266 13.40 -18.49 -8.90
N GLN A 267 14.59 -18.49 -9.52
CA GLN A 267 15.62 -17.47 -9.28
C GLN A 267 15.15 -16.03 -9.56
N ASN A 268 14.31 -15.85 -10.55
CA ASN A 268 13.73 -14.56 -10.94
C ASN A 268 12.45 -14.20 -10.16
N ALA A 269 11.93 -15.07 -9.30
CA ALA A 269 10.78 -14.79 -8.47
C ALA A 269 11.21 -14.06 -7.20
N PRO A 270 10.56 -12.94 -6.82
CA PRO A 270 10.85 -12.25 -5.58
C PRO A 270 10.69 -13.19 -4.37
N MET A 271 11.69 -13.23 -3.52
CA MET A 271 11.67 -13.83 -2.18
C MET A 271 12.87 -13.25 -1.41
N ASP A 272 12.64 -12.12 -0.74
CA ASP A 272 13.69 -11.27 -0.16
C ASP A 272 14.35 -11.92 1.05
N TYR A 273 13.70 -12.91 1.64
CA TYR A 273 14.19 -13.67 2.80
C TYR A 273 14.95 -14.95 2.44
N LEU A 274 15.19 -15.23 1.13
CA LEU A 274 16.06 -16.29 0.65
C LEU A 274 17.34 -15.70 0.05
N ASN A 275 18.48 -16.01 0.68
CA ASN A 275 19.81 -15.56 0.27
C ASN A 275 20.86 -16.63 0.63
N ASP A 276 22.14 -16.35 0.44
CA ASP A 276 23.24 -17.29 0.68
C ASP A 276 23.35 -17.72 2.16
N GLN A 277 22.85 -16.92 3.10
CA GLN A 277 22.86 -17.22 4.52
C GLN A 277 21.57 -17.93 4.97
N ARG A 278 20.44 -17.64 4.32
CA ARG A 278 19.13 -18.25 4.59
C ARG A 278 18.65 -18.96 3.32
N THR A 279 19.04 -20.22 3.15
CA THR A 279 18.75 -21.02 1.95
C THR A 279 17.36 -21.64 1.96
N GLU A 280 16.69 -21.67 3.12
CA GLU A 280 15.33 -22.14 3.33
C GLU A 280 14.53 -21.11 4.14
N TYR A 281 13.24 -21.00 3.86
CA TYR A 281 12.30 -20.17 4.60
C TYR A 281 11.09 -21.01 5.01
N ASP A 282 10.89 -21.17 6.33
CA ASP A 282 9.72 -21.84 6.85
C ASP A 282 8.52 -20.89 6.81
N LEU A 283 7.48 -21.30 6.11
CA LEU A 283 6.24 -20.53 5.94
C LEU A 283 5.08 -21.35 6.50
N ALA A 284 4.59 -20.95 7.67
CA ALA A 284 3.35 -21.46 8.23
C ALA A 284 2.19 -20.52 7.85
N LEU A 285 1.13 -21.10 7.34
CA LEU A 285 -0.10 -20.37 7.01
C LEU A 285 -1.32 -21.32 7.13
N ARG A 286 -2.49 -20.71 7.18
CA ARG A 286 -3.78 -21.39 7.18
C ARG A 286 -4.47 -21.10 5.85
N LEU A 287 -4.97 -22.11 5.17
CA LEU A 287 -5.69 -21.99 3.93
C LEU A 287 -7.14 -22.42 4.14
N LEU A 288 -8.06 -21.53 3.85
CA LEU A 288 -9.49 -21.78 3.95
C LEU A 288 -10.10 -21.81 2.54
N ARG A 289 -11.04 -22.72 2.32
CA ARG A 289 -11.96 -22.75 1.19
C ARG A 289 -13.37 -22.56 1.69
N ILE A 290 -13.98 -21.41 1.36
CA ILE A 290 -15.25 -20.97 1.91
C ILE A 290 -16.31 -21.03 0.80
N GLN A 291 -17.46 -21.66 1.08
CA GLN A 291 -18.60 -21.63 0.15
C GLN A 291 -19.35 -20.31 0.28
N LEU A 292 -19.60 -19.68 -0.87
CA LEU A 292 -20.42 -18.48 -0.98
C LEU A 292 -21.91 -18.81 -1.14
N ASP A 293 -22.77 -17.80 -1.00
CA ASP A 293 -24.24 -17.97 -1.05
C ASP A 293 -24.74 -18.41 -2.43
N ASP A 294 -23.99 -18.12 -3.50
CA ASP A 294 -24.28 -18.57 -4.87
C ASP A 294 -23.77 -19.99 -5.18
N GLY A 295 -23.20 -20.67 -4.17
CA GLY A 295 -22.63 -22.02 -4.32
C GLY A 295 -21.19 -22.05 -4.85
N SER A 296 -20.60 -20.93 -5.24
CA SER A 296 -19.20 -20.83 -5.62
C SER A 296 -18.28 -20.90 -4.40
N TYR A 297 -16.97 -20.98 -4.63
CA TYR A 297 -15.98 -21.03 -3.56
C TYR A 297 -14.95 -19.91 -3.67
N GLU A 298 -14.52 -19.43 -2.50
CA GLU A 298 -13.35 -18.55 -2.36
C GLU A 298 -12.28 -19.22 -1.50
N ASN A 299 -11.01 -19.07 -1.90
CA ASN A 299 -9.89 -19.50 -1.09
C ASN A 299 -9.22 -18.28 -0.44
N ILE A 300 -8.88 -18.42 0.84
CA ILE A 300 -8.22 -17.39 1.64
C ILE A 300 -6.96 -17.97 2.26
N ALA A 301 -5.82 -17.32 2.03
CA ALA A 301 -4.59 -17.61 2.77
C ALA A 301 -4.44 -16.60 3.91
N THR A 302 -4.06 -17.07 5.09
CA THR A 302 -3.90 -16.25 6.29
C THR A 302 -2.89 -16.86 7.25
N ASN A 303 -2.35 -16.07 8.18
CA ASN A 303 -1.62 -16.53 9.36
C ASN A 303 -2.34 -16.15 10.67
N LEU A 304 -3.66 -15.87 10.59
CA LEU A 304 -4.47 -15.60 11.76
C LEU A 304 -4.69 -16.87 12.60
N PRO A 305 -4.54 -16.78 13.93
CA PRO A 305 -4.71 -17.94 14.80
C PRO A 305 -6.17 -18.41 14.85
N GLU A 306 -6.38 -19.73 14.83
CA GLU A 306 -7.71 -20.33 14.83
C GLU A 306 -8.48 -20.03 16.12
N GLU A 307 -7.79 -19.88 17.22
CA GLU A 307 -8.40 -19.59 18.52
C GLU A 307 -9.13 -18.24 18.55
N GLU A 308 -8.60 -17.25 17.81
CA GLU A 308 -9.15 -15.90 17.75
C GLU A 308 -10.07 -15.67 16.53
N PHE A 309 -9.89 -16.47 15.45
CA PHE A 309 -10.63 -16.33 14.18
C PHE A 309 -11.09 -17.69 13.67
N LYS A 310 -12.36 -17.98 13.84
CA LYS A 310 -12.97 -19.23 13.35
C LYS A 310 -13.27 -19.15 11.86
N ALA A 311 -13.48 -20.27 11.18
CA ALA A 311 -13.76 -20.34 9.75
C ALA A 311 -14.94 -19.45 9.33
N GLU A 312 -15.99 -19.37 10.15
CA GLU A 312 -17.17 -18.55 9.91
C GLU A 312 -16.91 -17.04 9.94
N ASP A 313 -15.84 -16.58 10.60
CA ASP A 313 -15.49 -15.17 10.70
C ASP A 313 -14.91 -14.63 9.38
N PHE A 314 -14.31 -15.49 8.55
CA PHE A 314 -13.55 -15.04 7.38
C PHE A 314 -14.43 -14.47 6.26
N LYS A 315 -15.63 -15.01 6.05
CA LYS A 315 -16.58 -14.48 5.04
C LYS A 315 -16.96 -13.02 5.34
N PRO A 316 -17.47 -12.66 6.54
CA PRO A 316 -17.77 -11.28 6.87
C PRO A 316 -16.53 -10.39 6.94
N LEU A 317 -15.39 -10.89 7.44
CA LEU A 317 -14.14 -10.11 7.48
C LEU A 317 -13.65 -9.75 6.07
N TYR A 318 -13.60 -10.71 5.16
CA TYR A 318 -13.16 -10.45 3.81
C TYR A 318 -14.12 -9.51 3.07
N HIS A 319 -15.43 -9.61 3.35
CA HIS A 319 -16.43 -8.71 2.77
C HIS A 319 -16.20 -7.22 3.12
N LEU A 320 -15.57 -6.92 4.25
CA LEU A 320 -15.19 -5.54 4.61
C LEU A 320 -14.24 -4.92 3.58
N ARG A 321 -13.44 -5.71 2.86
CA ARG A 321 -12.54 -5.22 1.81
C ARG A 321 -13.28 -4.48 0.69
N TRP A 322 -14.49 -4.90 0.34
CA TRP A 322 -15.30 -4.23 -0.68
C TRP A 322 -15.76 -2.83 -0.28
N GLN A 323 -15.54 -2.43 0.97
CA GLN A 323 -15.81 -1.08 1.46
C GLN A 323 -14.64 -0.12 1.20
N VAL A 324 -13.54 -0.57 0.60
CA VAL A 324 -12.47 0.31 0.12
C VAL A 324 -13.06 1.22 -0.95
N ILE A 325 -12.96 2.52 -0.76
CA ILE A 325 -13.32 3.48 -1.79
C ILE A 325 -12.29 3.35 -2.91
N PRO A 326 -12.66 2.95 -4.13
CA PRO A 326 -11.69 2.87 -5.22
C PRO A 326 -11.03 4.23 -5.43
N ILE A 327 -9.70 4.27 -5.54
CA ILE A 327 -8.97 5.52 -5.81
C ILE A 327 -9.47 6.16 -7.11
N SER A 328 -9.88 5.34 -8.08
CA SER A 328 -10.53 5.78 -9.31
C SER A 328 -11.81 6.59 -9.09
N ALA A 329 -12.54 6.35 -8.00
CA ALA A 329 -13.73 7.13 -7.65
C ALA A 329 -13.37 8.53 -7.09
N LEU A 330 -12.15 8.73 -6.58
CA LEU A 330 -11.66 10.03 -6.08
C LEU A 330 -11.19 10.95 -7.21
N SER A 331 -10.88 10.40 -8.38
CA SER A 331 -10.42 11.15 -9.56
C SER A 331 -11.56 11.58 -10.51
N ALA A 332 -12.80 11.19 -10.22
CA ALA A 332 -13.97 11.42 -11.09
C ALA A 332 -14.80 12.68 -10.72
N ASN A 333 -14.34 13.49 -9.75
CA ASN A 333 -14.99 14.77 -9.36
C ASN A 333 -14.11 15.96 -9.68
#